data_6bea9d59b4c4f9d2c4d4d5efdbda4fcb
#
_entry.id   6bea9d59b4c4f9d2c4d4d5efdbda4fcb
#
_cell.length_a   1.000
_cell.length_b   1.000
_cell.length_c   1.000
_cell.angle_alpha   90.00
_cell.angle_beta   90.00
_cell.angle_gamma   90.00
#
_symmetry.space_group_name_H-M   'P 1'
#
loop_
_entity.id
_entity.type
_entity.pdbx_description
1 polymer ?
#
loop_
_entity_poly.entity_id
_entity_poly.type
_entity_poly.pdbx_seq_one_letter_code
_entity_poly.pdbx_strand_id
1 'polypeptide(L)'
;MPETSRREPEPSVAAEASSIDGRRFSFQCAVSGLELQPGGYVAIGGRLGQIHLLEPASKEGSGPAGTRVALARGHGVLLDDGARPFHGSALEPADDAAVGSWLERVRPRSATLDVGALMLHPAVRFALDAGGFDRHTFFCGQSGSGKTYALGTVLEQLLLRTSLRIVVLDPNSDFVRLHEVRDGVDADLSSRYRRAVDRLLVRRAGRPGEERLHVRFIDCAAKEQAAVLRLDPIRDREEYGALVDLLESGLESAATSTGELAERLLKAGSRDVQALGARLRNLGIHRWAIWSVGDVGSVQDLVAPGGPRALVVDLGSLDTPGEKAIAAESVLAALWRHRAEREPVLVVIDEAHNVCPRVPRDEITALATEHAARIATEGRKFGLYLLVSTQRPHRVDELVVSQCDNLVLMRMTSASDLAYVADVLSFAPAPLLQEASAFRLGESLVTGKIASHPALVSFGPRIAEEGGADVPTTWAQEHRA
;
A
#
# COMPACT_ATOMS: atom_id res chain seq x y z
N MET A 1 48.85 -0.93 -39.07
CA MET A 1 48.12 -1.37 -37.87
C MET A 1 48.60 -0.55 -36.71
N PRO A 2 47.82 0.37 -36.11
CA PRO A 2 48.23 1.05 -34.90
C PRO A 2 47.85 0.21 -33.69
N GLU A 3 48.81 0.03 -32.80
CA GLU A 3 48.68 -0.62 -31.51
C GLU A 3 47.65 0.12 -30.64
N THR A 4 46.62 -0.59 -30.22
CA THR A 4 45.69 -0.16 -29.18
C THR A 4 46.42 -0.19 -27.84
N SER A 5 46.92 0.96 -27.42
CA SER A 5 47.40 1.18 -26.05
C SER A 5 46.25 0.89 -25.07
N ARG A 6 46.36 -0.22 -24.36
CA ARG A 6 45.62 -0.48 -23.14
C ARG A 6 46.02 0.61 -22.14
N ARG A 7 45.13 1.59 -21.86
CA ARG A 7 45.29 2.43 -20.69
C ARG A 7 45.16 1.54 -19.48
N GLU A 8 46.21 1.47 -18.70
CA GLU A 8 46.17 0.91 -17.35
C GLU A 8 45.17 1.74 -16.53
N PRO A 9 44.33 1.11 -15.67
CA PRO A 9 43.41 1.86 -14.82
C PRO A 9 44.26 2.79 -13.91
N GLU A 10 43.97 4.08 -13.96
CA GLU A 10 44.56 5.07 -13.04
C GLU A 10 44.29 4.62 -11.59
N PRO A 11 45.24 4.74 -10.65
CA PRO A 11 45.01 4.35 -9.27
C PRO A 11 43.88 5.20 -8.70
N SER A 12 42.75 4.55 -8.39
CA SER A 12 41.65 5.19 -7.69
C SER A 12 42.18 5.71 -6.36
N VAL A 13 41.95 6.98 -6.07
CA VAL A 13 42.21 7.51 -4.71
C VAL A 13 41.29 6.73 -3.79
N ALA A 14 41.84 5.81 -2.99
CA ALA A 14 41.09 5.01 -2.04
C ALA A 14 40.29 5.94 -1.15
N ALA A 15 38.96 5.77 -1.13
CA ALA A 15 38.11 6.57 -0.28
C ALA A 15 38.29 6.14 1.18
N GLU A 16 38.46 7.12 2.07
CA GLU A 16 38.54 6.90 3.51
C GLU A 16 37.30 7.43 4.19
N ALA A 17 36.69 6.59 5.04
CA ALA A 17 35.52 6.96 5.83
C ALA A 17 35.91 7.29 7.28
N SER A 18 35.12 8.19 7.87
CA SER A 18 35.22 8.55 9.28
C SER A 18 33.84 8.60 9.92
N SER A 19 33.78 8.24 11.19
CA SER A 19 32.55 8.27 12.00
C SER A 19 32.84 8.78 13.40
N ILE A 20 32.06 9.74 13.88
CA ILE A 20 32.18 10.31 15.23
C ILE A 20 31.28 9.60 16.26
N ASP A 21 30.21 8.92 15.80
CA ASP A 21 29.23 8.24 16.63
C ASP A 21 29.24 6.71 16.48
N GLY A 22 30.04 6.22 15.52
CA GLY A 22 30.09 4.80 15.17
C GLY A 22 28.84 4.26 14.46
N ARG A 23 27.91 5.15 14.07
CA ARG A 23 26.67 4.80 13.37
C ARG A 23 26.58 5.46 12.00
N ARG A 24 26.85 6.76 11.93
CA ARG A 24 26.89 7.52 10.69
C ARG A 24 28.33 7.69 10.25
N PHE A 25 28.58 7.59 8.96
CA PHE A 25 29.91 7.84 8.41
C PHE A 25 29.85 8.90 7.32
N SER A 26 30.98 9.54 7.10
CA SER A 26 31.21 10.42 5.97
C SER A 26 32.53 10.07 5.29
N PHE A 27 32.61 10.34 3.98
CA PHE A 27 33.81 10.09 3.18
C PHE A 27 33.92 11.14 2.07
N GLN A 28 35.09 11.19 1.44
CA GLN A 28 35.32 11.92 0.20
C GLN A 28 35.98 11.00 -0.81
N CYS A 29 35.62 11.13 -2.08
CA CYS A 29 36.16 10.33 -3.17
C CYS A 29 36.26 11.19 -4.45
N ALA A 30 37.09 10.76 -5.39
CA ALA A 30 37.13 11.36 -6.72
C ALA A 30 35.85 11.07 -7.48
N VAL A 31 35.35 12.05 -8.23
CA VAL A 31 34.15 11.85 -9.09
C VAL A 31 34.48 10.94 -10.28
N SER A 32 35.70 11.02 -10.82
CA SER A 32 36.16 10.15 -11.90
C SER A 32 36.30 8.70 -11.40
N GLY A 33 35.62 7.77 -12.06
CA GLY A 33 35.60 6.36 -11.68
C GLY A 33 34.71 6.05 -10.46
N LEU A 34 33.78 6.94 -10.12
CA LEU A 34 32.86 6.74 -9.02
C LEU A 34 31.87 5.62 -9.34
N GLU A 35 32.00 4.48 -8.67
CA GLU A 35 31.04 3.36 -8.70
C GLU A 35 30.03 3.42 -7.55
N LEU A 36 30.07 4.51 -6.76
CA LEU A 36 29.24 4.71 -5.59
C LEU A 36 27.99 5.52 -5.94
N GLN A 37 26.84 5.16 -5.34
CA GLN A 37 25.58 5.88 -5.54
C GLN A 37 24.70 5.80 -4.29
N PRO A 38 23.72 6.71 -4.10
CA PRO A 38 22.79 6.63 -3.00
C PRO A 38 22.04 5.27 -2.99
N GLY A 39 21.86 4.69 -1.80
CA GLY A 39 21.32 3.35 -1.63
C GLY A 39 22.33 2.22 -1.78
N GLY A 40 23.53 2.50 -2.31
CA GLY A 40 24.62 1.53 -2.48
C GLY A 40 25.27 1.10 -1.18
N TYR A 41 25.93 -0.07 -1.21
CA TYR A 41 26.57 -0.66 -0.04
C TYR A 41 28.07 -0.56 -0.14
N VAL A 42 28.71 -0.33 1.02
CA VAL A 42 30.16 -0.18 1.15
C VAL A 42 30.70 -1.00 2.32
N ALA A 43 31.90 -1.56 2.13
CA ALA A 43 32.66 -2.19 3.19
C ALA A 43 33.58 -1.16 3.84
N ILE A 44 33.53 -1.03 5.17
CA ILE A 44 34.33 -0.07 5.96
C ILE A 44 34.96 -0.83 7.13
N GLY A 45 36.22 -1.18 7.04
CA GLY A 45 36.93 -1.90 8.11
C GLY A 45 36.23 -3.22 8.50
N GLY A 46 35.75 -3.98 7.52
CA GLY A 46 35.04 -5.26 7.71
C GLY A 46 33.58 -5.14 8.15
N ARG A 47 33.00 -3.95 8.15
CA ARG A 47 31.60 -3.65 8.46
C ARG A 47 30.86 -3.21 7.20
N LEU A 48 29.57 -3.50 7.12
CA LEU A 48 28.74 -3.06 6.03
C LEU A 48 28.11 -1.68 6.35
N GLY A 49 28.20 -0.75 5.39
CA GLY A 49 27.55 0.55 5.44
C GLY A 49 26.68 0.74 4.21
N GLN A 50 25.71 1.65 4.32
CA GLN A 50 24.86 2.08 3.20
C GLN A 50 25.01 3.58 2.99
N ILE A 51 25.23 3.98 1.72
CA ILE A 51 25.30 5.38 1.31
C ILE A 51 23.89 5.95 1.21
N HIS A 52 23.64 7.05 1.88
CA HIS A 52 22.36 7.75 1.81
C HIS A 52 22.41 8.98 0.90
N LEU A 53 23.56 9.67 0.87
CA LEU A 53 23.72 10.93 0.13
C LEU A 53 25.09 11.00 -0.52
N LEU A 54 25.13 11.47 -1.76
CA LEU A 54 26.32 11.91 -2.47
C LEU A 54 26.10 13.33 -2.98
N GLU A 55 27.05 14.22 -2.72
CA GLU A 55 26.99 15.61 -3.15
C GLU A 55 28.37 16.08 -3.65
N PRO A 56 28.43 17.07 -4.55
CA PRO A 56 29.73 17.67 -4.94
C PRO A 56 30.42 18.27 -3.73
N ALA A 57 31.71 17.98 -3.57
CA ALA A 57 32.50 18.64 -2.52
C ALA A 57 32.83 20.09 -2.91
N SER A 58 32.80 20.98 -1.92
CA SER A 58 33.07 22.42 -2.13
C SER A 58 34.53 22.76 -2.49
N LYS A 59 35.42 21.77 -2.43
CA LYS A 59 36.86 21.95 -2.77
C LYS A 59 37.29 20.91 -3.78
N GLU A 60 38.09 21.32 -4.77
CA GLU A 60 38.77 20.42 -5.67
C GLU A 60 39.93 19.73 -4.92
N GLY A 61 40.14 18.43 -5.21
CA GLY A 61 41.29 17.68 -4.70
C GLY A 61 42.51 17.82 -5.61
N SER A 62 43.66 17.49 -5.09
CA SER A 62 44.90 17.38 -5.87
C SER A 62 45.04 15.90 -6.29
N GLY A 63 44.98 15.62 -7.60
CA GLY A 63 45.27 14.33 -8.17
C GLY A 63 46.76 14.10 -8.42
N PRO A 64 47.15 12.92 -8.95
CA PRO A 64 48.49 12.60 -9.39
C PRO A 64 49.03 13.70 -10.34
N ALA A 65 50.28 14.04 -10.22
CA ALA A 65 50.96 15.09 -11.00
C ALA A 65 50.39 16.53 -10.88
N GLY A 66 49.65 16.86 -9.78
CA GLY A 66 49.09 18.18 -9.56
C GLY A 66 47.82 18.52 -10.38
N THR A 67 47.20 17.54 -10.98
CA THR A 67 45.91 17.71 -11.69
C THR A 67 44.78 17.98 -10.70
N ARG A 68 43.86 18.93 -11.04
CA ARG A 68 42.65 19.15 -10.24
C ARG A 68 41.65 18.00 -10.47
N VAL A 69 41.18 17.43 -9.38
CA VAL A 69 40.18 16.35 -9.42
C VAL A 69 38.92 16.84 -8.73
N ALA A 70 37.78 16.69 -9.40
CA ALA A 70 36.49 16.94 -8.78
C ALA A 70 36.24 15.87 -7.71
N LEU A 71 35.86 16.32 -6.51
CA LEU A 71 35.54 15.43 -5.39
C LEU A 71 34.04 15.40 -5.12
N ALA A 72 33.58 14.24 -4.71
CA ALA A 72 32.26 14.04 -4.10
C ALA A 72 32.41 13.80 -2.59
N ARG A 73 31.46 14.30 -1.82
CA ARG A 73 31.29 13.97 -0.41
C ARG A 73 30.13 13.01 -0.27
N GLY A 74 30.34 11.91 0.45
CA GLY A 74 29.30 10.94 0.76
C GLY A 74 28.99 10.88 2.24
N HIS A 75 27.72 10.56 2.54
CA HIS A 75 27.21 10.30 3.88
C HIS A 75 26.40 9.03 3.87
N GLY A 76 26.54 8.24 4.94
CA GLY A 76 25.82 6.97 5.07
C GLY A 76 25.68 6.52 6.51
N VAL A 77 25.12 5.32 6.66
CA VAL A 77 24.94 4.67 7.95
C VAL A 77 25.61 3.29 7.94
N LEU A 78 26.20 2.92 9.07
CA LEU A 78 26.64 1.54 9.30
C LEU A 78 25.42 0.69 9.61
N LEU A 79 25.33 -0.47 8.97
CA LEU A 79 24.24 -1.41 9.12
C LEU A 79 24.48 -2.44 10.25
N ASP A 80 25.74 -2.57 10.71
CA ASP A 80 26.11 -3.42 11.81
C ASP A 80 26.00 -2.68 13.16
N ASP A 81 25.48 -3.36 14.18
CA ASP A 81 25.34 -2.83 15.53
C ASP A 81 26.69 -2.74 16.28
N GLY A 82 26.75 -1.84 17.29
CA GLY A 82 27.87 -1.78 18.22
C GLY A 82 29.13 -1.12 17.68
N ALA A 83 29.04 -0.35 16.63
CA ALA A 83 30.17 0.36 16.04
C ALA A 83 30.70 1.43 16.98
N ARG A 84 32.05 1.55 17.04
CA ARG A 84 32.76 2.63 17.74
C ARG A 84 33.17 3.72 16.76
N PRO A 85 33.39 4.96 17.23
CA PRO A 85 33.98 6.01 16.42
C PRO A 85 35.28 5.54 15.75
N PHE A 86 35.52 5.97 14.51
CA PHE A 86 36.70 5.64 13.75
C PHE A 86 37.08 6.78 12.80
N HIS A 87 38.34 6.81 12.37
CA HIS A 87 38.84 7.78 11.44
C HIS A 87 39.78 7.10 10.43
N GLY A 88 39.69 7.55 9.16
CA GLY A 88 40.60 7.09 8.11
C GLY A 88 40.49 5.58 7.79
N SER A 89 39.32 4.99 7.94
CA SER A 89 39.11 3.59 7.55
C SER A 89 38.88 3.48 6.04
N ALA A 90 39.55 2.55 5.37
CA ALA A 90 39.33 2.27 3.95
C ALA A 90 37.86 1.97 3.67
N LEU A 91 37.33 2.56 2.61
CA LEU A 91 35.97 2.39 2.11
C LEU A 91 36.04 1.82 0.69
N GLU A 92 35.36 0.70 0.49
CA GLU A 92 35.28 0.03 -0.80
C GLU A 92 33.83 -0.33 -1.12
N PRO A 93 33.40 -0.36 -2.40
CA PRO A 93 32.10 -0.91 -2.77
C PRO A 93 31.97 -2.33 -2.23
N ALA A 94 30.83 -2.66 -1.61
CA ALA A 94 30.54 -4.01 -1.16
C ALA A 94 30.08 -4.87 -2.35
N ASP A 95 30.56 -6.10 -2.42
CA ASP A 95 30.12 -7.07 -3.42
C ASP A 95 28.79 -7.77 -3.04
N ASP A 96 28.21 -8.49 -3.99
CA ASP A 96 26.96 -9.23 -3.80
C ASP A 96 27.06 -10.27 -2.67
N ALA A 97 28.24 -10.87 -2.48
CA ALA A 97 28.46 -11.88 -1.45
C ALA A 97 28.44 -11.27 -0.04
N ALA A 98 29.07 -10.11 0.14
CA ALA A 98 29.08 -9.38 1.41
C ALA A 98 27.66 -8.91 1.77
N VAL A 99 26.92 -8.31 0.82
CA VAL A 99 25.54 -7.84 1.01
C VAL A 99 24.62 -9.03 1.30
N GLY A 100 24.67 -10.09 0.52
CA GLY A 100 23.87 -11.30 0.71
C GLY A 100 24.12 -11.96 2.06
N SER A 101 25.39 -12.10 2.46
CA SER A 101 25.75 -12.66 3.77
C SER A 101 25.25 -11.81 4.94
N TRP A 102 25.25 -10.48 4.80
CA TRP A 102 24.68 -9.58 5.80
C TRP A 102 23.17 -9.75 5.91
N LEU A 103 22.43 -9.77 4.80
CA LEU A 103 20.97 -9.98 4.77
C LEU A 103 20.57 -11.32 5.42
N GLU A 104 21.30 -12.39 5.16
CA GLU A 104 21.05 -13.68 5.83
C GLU A 104 21.31 -13.62 7.34
N ARG A 105 22.31 -12.87 7.80
CA ARG A 105 22.62 -12.70 9.21
C ARG A 105 21.52 -11.92 9.97
N VAL A 106 20.94 -10.90 9.32
CA VAL A 106 19.87 -10.06 9.91
C VAL A 106 18.46 -10.55 9.61
N ARG A 107 18.36 -11.73 8.99
CA ARG A 107 17.09 -12.33 8.59
C ARG A 107 16.14 -12.44 9.79
N PRO A 108 14.86 -11.97 9.65
CA PRO A 108 13.89 -12.04 10.73
C PRO A 108 13.53 -13.49 11.08
N ARG A 109 13.04 -13.71 12.30
CA ARG A 109 12.53 -15.04 12.74
C ARG A 109 11.15 -15.35 12.17
N SER A 110 10.39 -14.34 11.76
CA SER A 110 9.10 -14.46 11.09
C SER A 110 9.25 -14.96 9.66
N ALA A 111 8.13 -15.27 9.01
CA ALA A 111 8.13 -15.62 7.59
C ALA A 111 8.70 -14.47 6.74
N THR A 112 9.49 -14.81 5.74
CA THR A 112 10.03 -13.86 4.77
C THR A 112 9.23 -13.92 3.48
N LEU A 113 8.92 -12.73 2.94
CA LEU A 113 8.15 -12.53 1.72
C LEU A 113 9.12 -12.15 0.61
N ASP A 114 9.44 -13.08 -0.27
CA ASP A 114 10.34 -12.83 -1.40
C ASP A 114 9.63 -11.93 -2.44
N VAL A 115 10.03 -10.67 -2.52
CA VAL A 115 9.38 -9.67 -3.38
C VAL A 115 10.23 -9.27 -4.59
N GLY A 116 11.51 -9.67 -4.65
CA GLY A 116 12.36 -9.29 -5.77
C GLY A 116 13.85 -9.34 -5.45
N ALA A 117 14.60 -8.33 -5.90
CA ALA A 117 16.03 -8.21 -5.71
C ALA A 117 16.42 -6.76 -5.36
N LEU A 118 17.60 -6.58 -4.79
CA LEU A 118 18.18 -5.25 -4.60
C LEU A 118 18.48 -4.61 -5.96
N MET A 119 18.12 -3.32 -6.15
CA MET A 119 18.34 -2.60 -7.42
C MET A 119 19.82 -2.57 -7.83
N LEU A 120 20.69 -2.29 -6.85
CA LEU A 120 22.13 -2.12 -7.08
C LEU A 120 22.92 -3.42 -6.97
N HIS A 121 22.26 -4.51 -6.57
CA HIS A 121 22.79 -5.87 -6.45
C HIS A 121 21.77 -6.87 -6.98
N PRO A 122 21.53 -6.94 -8.31
CA PRO A 122 20.43 -7.75 -8.88
C PRO A 122 20.53 -9.26 -8.62
N ALA A 123 21.72 -9.77 -8.30
CA ALA A 123 21.92 -11.16 -7.91
C ALA A 123 21.49 -11.43 -6.46
N VAL A 124 21.32 -10.39 -5.64
CA VAL A 124 20.93 -10.52 -4.23
C VAL A 124 19.41 -10.40 -4.10
N ARG A 125 18.76 -11.50 -3.71
CA ARG A 125 17.30 -11.51 -3.46
C ARG A 125 16.97 -10.67 -2.23
N PHE A 126 15.82 -9.98 -2.30
CA PHE A 126 15.31 -9.19 -1.21
C PHE A 126 13.94 -9.70 -0.77
N ALA A 127 13.76 -9.83 0.54
CA ALA A 127 12.52 -10.29 1.14
C ALA A 127 12.07 -9.34 2.25
N LEU A 128 10.76 -9.12 2.31
CA LEU A 128 10.13 -8.39 3.41
C LEU A 128 9.95 -9.29 4.63
N ASP A 129 9.94 -8.69 5.80
CA ASP A 129 9.55 -9.32 7.05
C ASP A 129 8.02 -9.35 7.17
N ALA A 130 7.42 -10.53 7.13
CA ALA A 130 5.98 -10.67 7.32
C ALA A 130 5.50 -10.17 8.68
N GLY A 131 6.33 -10.29 9.72
CA GLY A 131 6.03 -9.77 11.06
C GLY A 131 5.88 -8.26 11.09
N GLY A 132 6.57 -7.55 10.21
CA GLY A 132 6.49 -6.09 10.10
C GLY A 132 5.12 -5.58 9.64
N PHE A 133 4.25 -6.45 9.09
CA PHE A 133 2.87 -6.08 8.75
C PHE A 133 1.92 -6.02 9.96
N ASP A 134 2.44 -6.24 11.17
CA ASP A 134 1.76 -5.85 12.42
C ASP A 134 1.75 -4.31 12.62
N ARG A 135 2.30 -3.58 11.66
CA ARG A 135 2.30 -2.13 11.55
C ARG A 135 1.59 -1.68 10.28
N HIS A 136 1.06 -0.46 10.30
CA HIS A 136 0.45 0.11 9.11
C HIS A 136 1.51 0.39 8.06
N THR A 137 1.16 0.15 6.81
CA THR A 137 2.05 0.28 5.66
C THR A 137 1.50 1.31 4.69
N PHE A 138 2.31 2.29 4.33
CA PHE A 138 2.02 3.23 3.27
C PHE A 138 2.70 2.80 1.99
N PHE A 139 1.91 2.63 0.93
CA PHE A 139 2.37 2.18 -0.38
C PHE A 139 2.04 3.24 -1.41
N CYS A 140 3.01 3.97 -1.92
CA CYS A 140 2.74 5.08 -2.84
C CYS A 140 3.66 5.10 -4.06
N GLY A 141 3.15 5.70 -5.13
CA GLY A 141 3.84 5.85 -6.41
C GLY A 141 2.89 6.37 -7.46
N GLN A 142 3.41 7.13 -8.42
CA GLN A 142 2.61 7.70 -9.50
C GLN A 142 2.06 6.63 -10.45
N SER A 143 1.10 7.02 -11.30
CA SER A 143 0.58 6.14 -12.36
C SER A 143 1.72 5.64 -13.27
N GLY A 144 1.67 4.35 -13.63
CA GLY A 144 2.69 3.71 -14.45
C GLY A 144 4.02 3.48 -13.73
N SER A 145 4.07 3.50 -12.39
CA SER A 145 5.24 3.11 -11.60
C SER A 145 5.34 1.59 -11.36
N GLY A 146 4.25 0.84 -11.62
CA GLY A 146 4.13 -0.57 -11.27
C GLY A 146 3.54 -0.82 -9.88
N LYS A 147 2.90 0.20 -9.26
CA LYS A 147 2.34 0.15 -7.91
C LYS A 147 1.41 -1.06 -7.70
N THR A 148 0.41 -1.23 -8.55
CA THR A 148 -0.56 -2.34 -8.49
C THR A 148 0.12 -3.69 -8.62
N TYR A 149 1.11 -3.81 -9.52
CA TYR A 149 1.90 -5.01 -9.70
C TYR A 149 2.70 -5.36 -8.44
N ALA A 150 3.43 -4.42 -7.89
CA ALA A 150 4.23 -4.61 -6.68
C ALA A 150 3.36 -4.91 -5.45
N LEU A 151 2.23 -4.21 -5.30
CA LEU A 151 1.26 -4.50 -4.23
C LEU A 151 0.71 -5.93 -4.36
N GLY A 152 0.35 -6.36 -5.59
CA GLY A 152 -0.08 -7.73 -5.85
C GLY A 152 0.99 -8.76 -5.45
N THR A 153 2.27 -8.52 -5.77
CA THR A 153 3.38 -9.38 -5.33
C THR A 153 3.44 -9.52 -3.81
N VAL A 154 3.25 -8.42 -3.07
CA VAL A 154 3.21 -8.45 -1.59
C VAL A 154 2.03 -9.29 -1.09
N LEU A 155 0.82 -9.09 -1.64
CA LEU A 155 -0.38 -9.85 -1.26
C LEU A 155 -0.22 -11.35 -1.53
N GLU A 156 0.31 -11.71 -2.68
CA GLU A 156 0.61 -13.10 -3.06
C GLU A 156 1.54 -13.78 -2.07
N GLN A 157 2.62 -13.09 -1.69
CA GLN A 157 3.58 -13.61 -0.72
C GLN A 157 2.98 -13.72 0.69
N LEU A 158 2.17 -12.76 1.13
CA LEU A 158 1.44 -12.83 2.40
C LEU A 158 0.49 -14.03 2.42
N LEU A 159 -0.28 -14.25 1.35
CA LEU A 159 -1.18 -15.39 1.21
C LEU A 159 -0.41 -16.72 1.20
N LEU A 160 0.73 -16.77 0.54
CA LEU A 160 1.54 -17.99 0.40
C LEU A 160 2.30 -18.37 1.68
N ARG A 161 2.76 -17.37 2.46
CA ARG A 161 3.73 -17.55 3.53
C ARG A 161 3.20 -17.37 4.95
N THR A 162 2.01 -16.79 5.11
CA THR A 162 1.44 -16.48 6.43
C THR A 162 0.02 -17.04 6.57
N SER A 163 -0.57 -16.90 7.75
CA SER A 163 -1.99 -17.14 7.99
C SER A 163 -2.78 -15.83 8.16
N LEU A 164 -2.18 -14.67 7.92
CA LEU A 164 -2.81 -13.37 8.07
C LEU A 164 -4.02 -13.23 7.16
N ARG A 165 -5.17 -12.92 7.72
CA ARG A 165 -6.40 -12.66 6.97
C ARG A 165 -6.29 -11.34 6.23
N ILE A 166 -6.77 -11.27 4.98
CA ILE A 166 -6.62 -10.10 4.12
C ILE A 166 -7.99 -9.67 3.58
N VAL A 167 -8.31 -8.37 3.72
CA VAL A 167 -9.50 -7.75 3.10
C VAL A 167 -9.01 -6.63 2.20
N VAL A 168 -9.36 -6.67 0.90
CA VAL A 168 -8.94 -5.71 -0.11
C VAL A 168 -10.14 -4.87 -0.55
N LEU A 169 -10.07 -3.57 -0.37
CA LEU A 169 -10.97 -2.59 -0.99
C LEU A 169 -10.35 -2.18 -2.34
N ASP A 170 -10.92 -2.67 -3.43
CA ASP A 170 -10.37 -2.59 -4.79
C ASP A 170 -11.21 -1.66 -5.69
N PRO A 171 -10.88 -0.38 -5.80
CA PRO A 171 -11.69 0.56 -6.59
C PRO A 171 -11.50 0.45 -8.10
N ASN A 172 -10.49 -0.28 -8.57
CA ASN A 172 -10.13 -0.39 -9.99
C ASN A 172 -10.29 -1.80 -10.56
N SER A 173 -10.73 -2.78 -9.76
CA SER A 173 -10.81 -4.20 -10.13
C SER A 173 -9.44 -4.85 -10.44
N ASP A 174 -8.37 -4.35 -9.82
CA ASP A 174 -7.00 -4.79 -10.07
C ASP A 174 -6.67 -6.15 -9.45
N PHE A 175 -7.37 -6.54 -8.38
CA PHE A 175 -7.11 -7.76 -7.59
C PHE A 175 -8.18 -8.84 -7.75
N VAL A 176 -9.15 -8.65 -8.64
CA VAL A 176 -10.27 -9.61 -8.84
C VAL A 176 -9.82 -10.97 -9.37
N ARG A 177 -8.62 -11.04 -9.98
CA ARG A 177 -8.02 -12.27 -10.49
C ARG A 177 -6.89 -12.80 -9.61
N LEU A 178 -6.76 -12.32 -8.38
CA LEU A 178 -5.71 -12.73 -7.43
C LEU A 178 -5.72 -14.25 -7.13
N HIS A 179 -6.79 -14.97 -7.41
CA HIS A 179 -6.91 -16.42 -7.27
C HIS A 179 -6.47 -17.21 -8.53
N GLU A 180 -6.25 -16.55 -9.65
CA GLU A 180 -5.86 -17.14 -10.91
C GLU A 180 -4.33 -17.12 -11.07
N VAL A 181 -3.75 -18.28 -11.35
CA VAL A 181 -2.28 -18.38 -11.54
C VAL A 181 -1.92 -18.06 -12.98
N ARG A 182 -0.91 -17.23 -13.17
CA ARG A 182 -0.37 -16.83 -14.49
C ARG A 182 0.26 -18.02 -15.21
N ASP A 183 0.26 -17.95 -16.53
CA ASP A 183 1.00 -18.88 -17.37
C ASP A 183 2.52 -18.76 -17.12
N GLY A 184 3.23 -19.89 -17.19
CA GLY A 184 4.68 -19.93 -17.03
C GLY A 184 5.19 -19.93 -15.59
N VAL A 185 4.31 -19.89 -14.58
CA VAL A 185 4.70 -20.09 -13.17
C VAL A 185 5.06 -21.55 -12.93
N ASP A 186 6.15 -21.77 -12.17
CA ASP A 186 6.59 -23.12 -11.79
C ASP A 186 5.45 -23.96 -11.21
N ALA A 187 5.44 -25.27 -11.53
CA ALA A 187 4.31 -26.16 -11.20
C ALA A 187 4.15 -26.36 -9.68
N ASP A 188 5.24 -26.47 -8.91
CA ASP A 188 5.17 -26.59 -7.45
C ASP A 188 4.67 -25.30 -6.83
N LEU A 189 5.21 -24.15 -7.25
CA LEU A 189 4.76 -22.84 -6.80
C LEU A 189 3.28 -22.61 -7.14
N SER A 190 2.83 -22.95 -8.35
CA SER A 190 1.42 -22.89 -8.77
C SER A 190 0.51 -23.72 -7.88
N SER A 191 0.92 -24.96 -7.58
CA SER A 191 0.15 -25.86 -6.72
C SER A 191 0.07 -25.33 -5.27
N ARG A 192 1.15 -24.80 -4.74
CA ARG A 192 1.20 -24.19 -3.40
C ARG A 192 0.32 -22.94 -3.33
N TYR A 193 0.39 -22.09 -4.34
CA TYR A 193 -0.37 -20.85 -4.39
C TYR A 193 -1.88 -21.15 -4.49
N ARG A 194 -2.33 -22.07 -5.37
CA ARG A 194 -3.74 -22.47 -5.45
C ARG A 194 -4.31 -22.95 -4.11
N ARG A 195 -3.52 -23.71 -3.32
CA ARG A 195 -3.93 -24.10 -1.96
C ARG A 195 -3.99 -22.90 -1.00
N ALA A 196 -3.10 -21.91 -1.16
CA ALA A 196 -3.09 -20.73 -0.29
C ALA A 196 -4.30 -19.82 -0.53
N VAL A 197 -4.86 -19.83 -1.75
CA VAL A 197 -5.99 -18.98 -2.16
C VAL A 197 -7.32 -19.73 -2.30
N ASP A 198 -7.41 -20.99 -1.87
CA ASP A 198 -8.64 -21.81 -1.95
C ASP A 198 -9.83 -21.19 -1.23
N ARG A 199 -9.58 -20.39 -0.18
CA ARG A 199 -10.56 -19.63 0.59
C ARG A 199 -10.53 -18.13 0.28
N LEU A 200 -10.06 -17.73 -0.89
CA LEU A 200 -10.16 -16.36 -1.38
C LEU A 200 -11.53 -16.16 -2.04
N LEU A 201 -12.25 -15.14 -1.62
CA LEU A 201 -13.54 -14.76 -2.20
C LEU A 201 -13.41 -13.38 -2.88
N VAL A 202 -14.03 -13.28 -4.04
CA VAL A 202 -14.20 -11.99 -4.75
C VAL A 202 -15.69 -11.64 -4.75
N ARG A 203 -16.01 -10.41 -4.35
CA ARG A 203 -17.38 -9.89 -4.35
C ARG A 203 -17.49 -8.73 -5.33
N ARG A 204 -18.41 -8.86 -6.31
CA ARG A 204 -18.57 -7.93 -7.43
C ARG A 204 -20.04 -7.56 -7.64
N ALA A 205 -20.31 -6.33 -8.08
CA ALA A 205 -21.63 -5.95 -8.54
C ALA A 205 -22.00 -6.70 -9.85
N GLY A 206 -23.32 -6.88 -10.09
CA GLY A 206 -23.82 -7.50 -11.33
C GLY A 206 -23.57 -9.01 -11.48
N ARG A 207 -22.90 -9.68 -10.51
CA ARG A 207 -22.74 -11.13 -10.50
C ARG A 207 -23.95 -11.80 -9.85
N PRO A 208 -24.36 -13.01 -10.30
CA PRO A 208 -25.44 -13.75 -9.67
C PRO A 208 -24.97 -14.45 -8.38
N GLY A 209 -25.91 -14.71 -7.48
CA GLY A 209 -25.70 -15.57 -6.31
C GLY A 209 -24.68 -15.02 -5.31
N GLU A 210 -23.90 -15.93 -4.73
CA GLU A 210 -22.94 -15.65 -3.65
C GLU A 210 -21.75 -14.78 -4.06
N GLU A 211 -21.46 -14.67 -5.36
CA GLU A 211 -20.37 -13.79 -5.84
C GLU A 211 -20.73 -12.31 -5.82
N ARG A 212 -22.02 -11.99 -5.64
CA ARG A 212 -22.48 -10.61 -5.70
C ARG A 212 -22.03 -9.82 -4.46
N LEU A 213 -21.56 -8.60 -4.70
CA LEU A 213 -21.29 -7.63 -3.65
C LEU A 213 -22.60 -7.06 -3.11
N HIS A 214 -22.85 -7.30 -1.83
CA HIS A 214 -24.04 -6.84 -1.13
C HIS A 214 -23.71 -6.13 0.17
N VAL A 215 -24.51 -5.11 0.46
CA VAL A 215 -24.65 -4.47 1.77
C VAL A 215 -26.09 -4.53 2.19
N ARG A 216 -26.37 -4.89 3.44
CA ARG A 216 -27.73 -4.80 4.00
C ARG A 216 -27.92 -3.43 4.64
N PHE A 217 -28.87 -2.68 4.13
CA PHE A 217 -29.18 -1.35 4.64
C PHE A 217 -29.54 -1.37 6.14
N ILE A 218 -30.33 -2.37 6.54
CA ILE A 218 -30.75 -2.56 7.94
C ILE A 218 -29.62 -2.88 8.91
N ASP A 219 -28.48 -3.42 8.43
CA ASP A 219 -27.31 -3.70 9.26
C ASP A 219 -26.39 -2.47 9.41
N CYS A 220 -26.63 -1.44 8.64
CA CYS A 220 -25.95 -0.17 8.79
C CYS A 220 -26.43 0.53 10.08
N ALA A 221 -25.51 1.12 10.83
CA ALA A 221 -25.90 1.92 12.00
C ALA A 221 -26.74 3.14 11.60
N ALA A 222 -27.54 3.67 12.53
CA ALA A 222 -28.40 4.85 12.27
C ALA A 222 -27.61 6.02 11.64
N LYS A 223 -26.36 6.25 12.08
CA LYS A 223 -25.47 7.29 11.54
C LYS A 223 -25.10 7.01 10.08
N GLU A 224 -24.85 5.77 9.72
CA GLU A 224 -24.53 5.33 8.35
C GLU A 224 -25.75 5.49 7.44
N GLN A 225 -26.92 5.03 7.89
CA GLN A 225 -28.17 5.19 7.16
C GLN A 225 -28.53 6.66 6.96
N ALA A 226 -28.38 7.49 8.00
CA ALA A 226 -28.59 8.93 7.92
C ALA A 226 -27.64 9.58 6.90
N ALA A 227 -26.37 9.18 6.88
CA ALA A 227 -25.39 9.65 5.90
C ALA A 227 -25.78 9.28 4.46
N VAL A 228 -26.25 8.03 4.23
CA VAL A 228 -26.79 7.60 2.93
C VAL A 228 -27.97 8.45 2.50
N LEU A 229 -28.87 8.75 3.43
CA LEU A 229 -30.06 9.59 3.21
C LEU A 229 -29.74 11.08 3.20
N ARG A 230 -28.51 11.48 3.48
CA ARG A 230 -28.06 12.88 3.63
C ARG A 230 -28.90 13.65 4.66
N LEU A 231 -29.16 13.02 5.80
CA LEU A 231 -29.88 13.60 6.91
C LEU A 231 -28.95 14.28 7.89
N ASP A 232 -29.18 15.54 8.18
CA ASP A 232 -28.52 16.26 9.25
C ASP A 232 -29.38 16.14 10.55
N PRO A 233 -28.80 15.64 11.68
CA PRO A 233 -29.54 15.37 12.91
C PRO A 233 -30.14 16.65 13.55
N ILE A 234 -29.68 17.84 13.16
CA ILE A 234 -30.17 19.13 13.70
C ILE A 234 -31.17 19.79 12.76
N ARG A 235 -30.85 19.80 11.44
CA ARG A 235 -31.69 20.45 10.43
C ARG A 235 -32.89 19.61 10.04
N ASP A 236 -32.69 18.28 9.90
CA ASP A 236 -33.71 17.30 9.48
C ASP A 236 -34.18 16.47 10.69
N ARG A 237 -34.31 17.08 11.87
CA ARG A 237 -34.52 16.42 13.16
C ARG A 237 -35.75 15.51 13.21
N GLU A 238 -36.85 15.91 12.54
CA GLU A 238 -38.07 15.12 12.48
C GLU A 238 -37.89 13.85 11.64
N GLU A 239 -37.28 13.97 10.46
CA GLU A 239 -36.95 12.84 9.59
C GLU A 239 -35.88 11.95 10.23
N TYR A 240 -34.88 12.54 10.90
CA TYR A 240 -33.84 11.77 11.63
C TYR A 240 -34.43 10.99 12.81
N GLY A 241 -35.34 11.59 13.58
CA GLY A 241 -36.10 10.91 14.63
C GLY A 241 -36.92 9.77 14.07
N ALA A 242 -37.65 10.00 12.98
CA ALA A 242 -38.41 8.94 12.31
C ALA A 242 -37.54 7.78 11.80
N LEU A 243 -36.28 8.06 11.35
CA LEU A 243 -35.33 7.02 10.98
C LEU A 243 -34.94 6.15 12.20
N VAL A 244 -34.63 6.78 13.33
CA VAL A 244 -34.29 6.07 14.58
C VAL A 244 -35.45 5.20 15.06
N ASP A 245 -36.69 5.75 15.07
CA ASP A 245 -37.88 5.00 15.46
C ASP A 245 -38.16 3.81 14.54
N LEU A 246 -37.89 3.95 13.23
CA LEU A 246 -38.02 2.84 12.26
C LEU A 246 -37.03 1.73 12.56
N LEU A 247 -35.77 2.06 12.86
CA LEU A 247 -34.76 1.08 13.23
C LEU A 247 -35.12 0.32 14.50
N GLU A 248 -35.64 1.01 15.52
CA GLU A 248 -36.08 0.39 16.76
C GLU A 248 -37.33 -0.48 16.59
N SER A 249 -38.22 -0.12 15.68
CA SER A 249 -39.46 -0.88 15.43
C SER A 249 -39.26 -2.13 14.58
N GLY A 250 -38.10 -2.29 13.91
CA GLY A 250 -37.82 -3.43 13.02
C GLY A 250 -38.68 -3.47 11.75
N LEU A 251 -39.36 -2.41 11.40
CA LEU A 251 -40.25 -2.32 10.23
C LEU A 251 -39.49 -2.54 8.90
N GLU A 252 -38.20 -2.23 8.89
CA GLU A 252 -37.33 -2.41 7.74
C GLU A 252 -37.08 -3.89 7.41
N SER A 253 -37.06 -4.76 8.42
CA SER A 253 -36.77 -6.20 8.26
C SER A 253 -37.84 -6.95 7.45
N ALA A 254 -39.03 -6.37 7.31
CA ALA A 254 -40.15 -6.94 6.56
C ALA A 254 -40.19 -6.59 5.07
N ALA A 255 -39.29 -5.71 4.59
CA ALA A 255 -39.22 -5.33 3.17
C ALA A 255 -38.36 -6.33 2.39
N THR A 256 -38.78 -6.72 1.18
CA THR A 256 -38.07 -7.67 0.31
C THR A 256 -37.08 -6.98 -0.65
N SER A 257 -37.14 -5.67 -0.75
CA SER A 257 -36.22 -4.84 -1.52
C SER A 257 -36.20 -3.39 -1.02
N THR A 258 -35.10 -2.68 -1.31
CA THR A 258 -34.99 -1.24 -0.98
C THR A 258 -36.05 -0.39 -1.72
N GLY A 259 -36.47 -0.85 -2.90
CA GLY A 259 -37.59 -0.27 -3.63
C GLY A 259 -38.91 -0.47 -2.91
N GLU A 260 -39.18 -1.67 -2.39
CA GLU A 260 -40.37 -1.97 -1.59
C GLU A 260 -40.35 -1.16 -0.27
N LEU A 261 -39.18 -1.04 0.38
CA LEU A 261 -39.03 -0.21 1.55
C LEU A 261 -39.43 1.24 1.25
N ALA A 262 -38.93 1.82 0.15
CA ALA A 262 -39.31 3.16 -0.26
C ALA A 262 -40.80 3.31 -0.48
N GLU A 263 -41.47 2.34 -1.12
CA GLU A 263 -42.92 2.34 -1.33
C GLU A 263 -43.72 2.24 -0.02
N ARG A 264 -43.27 1.41 0.93
CA ARG A 264 -43.88 1.27 2.26
C ARG A 264 -43.77 2.57 3.05
N LEU A 265 -42.59 3.20 3.05
CA LEU A 265 -42.37 4.47 3.72
C LEU A 265 -43.25 5.56 3.15
N LEU A 266 -43.42 5.65 1.82
CA LEU A 266 -44.31 6.61 1.18
C LEU A 266 -45.81 6.46 1.53
N LYS A 267 -46.21 5.23 1.90
CA LYS A 267 -47.61 4.91 2.29
C LYS A 267 -47.83 4.93 3.81
N ALA A 268 -46.78 5.23 4.59
CA ALA A 268 -46.89 5.27 6.05
C ALA A 268 -47.84 6.38 6.55
N GLY A 269 -48.37 6.21 7.75
CA GLY A 269 -49.29 7.18 8.35
C GLY A 269 -48.58 8.47 8.82
N SER A 270 -47.29 8.41 9.11
CA SER A 270 -46.51 9.58 9.55
C SER A 270 -45.95 10.35 8.35
N ARG A 271 -46.06 11.69 8.39
CA ARG A 271 -45.52 12.59 7.38
C ARG A 271 -44.00 12.52 7.30
N ASP A 272 -43.32 12.37 8.44
CA ASP A 272 -41.87 12.34 8.51
C ASP A 272 -41.31 11.00 7.93
N VAL A 273 -42.02 9.88 8.16
CA VAL A 273 -41.73 8.61 7.53
C VAL A 273 -41.95 8.67 6.01
N GLN A 274 -43.03 9.35 5.55
CA GLN A 274 -43.24 9.59 4.11
C GLN A 274 -42.10 10.41 3.50
N ALA A 275 -41.58 11.39 4.22
CA ALA A 275 -40.45 12.23 3.78
C ALA A 275 -39.16 11.37 3.60
N LEU A 276 -38.90 10.36 4.47
CA LEU A 276 -37.80 9.40 4.27
C LEU A 276 -37.97 8.61 2.98
N GLY A 277 -39.18 8.10 2.70
CA GLY A 277 -39.48 7.39 1.45
C GLY A 277 -39.28 8.27 0.21
N ALA A 278 -39.73 9.54 0.27
CA ALA A 278 -39.48 10.49 -0.79
C ALA A 278 -38.00 10.78 -1.00
N ARG A 279 -37.23 10.92 0.09
CA ARG A 279 -35.76 11.15 0.06
C ARG A 279 -35.04 9.96 -0.59
N LEU A 280 -35.34 8.71 -0.20
CA LEU A 280 -34.82 7.49 -0.84
C LEU A 280 -35.03 7.51 -2.37
N ARG A 281 -36.23 7.89 -2.81
CA ARG A 281 -36.58 7.97 -4.23
C ARG A 281 -35.87 9.12 -4.94
N ASN A 282 -35.88 10.30 -4.36
CA ASN A 282 -35.30 11.53 -4.95
C ASN A 282 -33.80 11.41 -5.12
N LEU A 283 -33.10 10.79 -4.16
CA LEU A 283 -31.66 10.51 -4.23
C LEU A 283 -31.32 9.29 -5.10
N GLY A 284 -32.34 8.52 -5.55
CA GLY A 284 -32.14 7.32 -6.37
C GLY A 284 -31.54 6.13 -5.63
N ILE A 285 -31.37 6.23 -4.32
CA ILE A 285 -30.70 5.24 -3.46
C ILE A 285 -31.37 3.86 -3.55
N HIS A 286 -32.71 3.83 -3.66
CA HIS A 286 -33.49 2.61 -3.79
C HIS A 286 -33.15 1.77 -5.05
N ARG A 287 -32.41 2.35 -6.02
CA ARG A 287 -31.99 1.70 -7.26
C ARG A 287 -30.54 1.21 -7.21
N TRP A 288 -29.81 1.51 -6.15
CA TRP A 288 -28.42 1.06 -6.05
C TRP A 288 -28.34 -0.46 -6.07
N ALA A 289 -27.47 -0.98 -6.93
CA ALA A 289 -27.31 -2.41 -7.13
C ALA A 289 -26.69 -3.14 -5.93
N ILE A 290 -26.09 -2.40 -5.01
CA ILE A 290 -25.39 -2.95 -3.86
C ILE A 290 -26.31 -3.51 -2.78
N TRP A 291 -27.59 -3.06 -2.72
CA TRP A 291 -28.48 -3.45 -1.64
C TRP A 291 -28.91 -4.92 -1.70
N SER A 292 -28.83 -5.61 -0.56
CA SER A 292 -29.45 -6.92 -0.35
C SER A 292 -30.56 -6.84 0.68
N VAL A 293 -31.43 -7.82 0.65
CA VAL A 293 -32.62 -7.94 1.51
C VAL A 293 -32.76 -9.39 1.97
N GLY A 294 -33.27 -9.59 3.16
CA GLY A 294 -33.44 -10.91 3.76
C GLY A 294 -32.12 -11.55 4.17
N ASP A 295 -32.06 -12.89 4.12
CA ASP A 295 -30.92 -13.70 4.60
C ASP A 295 -29.75 -13.80 3.61
N VAL A 296 -29.73 -12.97 2.57
CA VAL A 296 -28.59 -12.96 1.63
C VAL A 296 -27.35 -12.38 2.34
N GLY A 297 -26.27 -13.16 2.36
CA GLY A 297 -25.02 -12.77 3.01
C GLY A 297 -24.51 -11.43 2.49
N SER A 298 -24.15 -10.56 3.42
CA SER A 298 -23.60 -9.22 3.12
C SER A 298 -22.07 -9.19 3.26
N VAL A 299 -21.44 -8.15 2.76
CA VAL A 299 -20.02 -7.95 2.98
C VAL A 299 -19.67 -7.79 4.46
N GLN A 300 -20.63 -7.26 5.26
CA GLN A 300 -20.46 -7.13 6.72
C GLN A 300 -20.33 -8.50 7.40
N ASP A 301 -21.10 -9.53 6.94
CA ASP A 301 -21.00 -10.90 7.45
C ASP A 301 -19.65 -11.54 7.08
N LEU A 302 -19.17 -11.28 5.86
CA LEU A 302 -17.91 -11.86 5.37
C LEU A 302 -16.68 -11.34 6.10
N VAL A 303 -16.71 -10.10 6.59
CA VAL A 303 -15.60 -9.53 7.38
C VAL A 303 -15.68 -9.86 8.86
N ALA A 304 -16.78 -10.44 9.32
CA ALA A 304 -16.91 -10.93 10.70
C ALA A 304 -15.86 -12.03 11.01
N PRO A 305 -15.59 -12.31 12.28
CA PRO A 305 -14.62 -13.34 12.70
C PRO A 305 -14.93 -14.71 12.08
N GLY A 306 -13.86 -15.43 11.68
CA GLY A 306 -13.99 -16.72 11.01
C GLY A 306 -14.37 -16.64 9.53
N GLY A 307 -14.47 -15.48 8.94
CA GLY A 307 -14.72 -15.24 7.53
C GLY A 307 -13.64 -15.83 6.60
N PRO A 308 -13.67 -15.51 5.29
CA PRO A 308 -12.73 -16.03 4.31
C PRO A 308 -11.29 -15.62 4.63
N ARG A 309 -10.32 -16.42 4.19
CA ARG A 309 -8.89 -16.17 4.32
C ARG A 309 -8.49 -14.85 3.63
N ALA A 310 -9.05 -14.61 2.46
CA ALA A 310 -8.94 -13.36 1.74
C ALA A 310 -10.28 -12.96 1.12
N LEU A 311 -10.59 -11.68 1.18
CA LEU A 311 -11.79 -11.09 0.58
C LEU A 311 -11.39 -9.91 -0.29
N VAL A 312 -11.71 -9.97 -1.57
CA VAL A 312 -11.60 -8.85 -2.49
C VAL A 312 -12.98 -8.23 -2.68
N VAL A 313 -13.14 -7.00 -2.23
CA VAL A 313 -14.35 -6.18 -2.40
C VAL A 313 -14.14 -5.29 -3.61
N ASP A 314 -14.67 -5.71 -4.76
CA ASP A 314 -14.52 -5.02 -6.04
C ASP A 314 -15.42 -3.78 -6.11
N LEU A 315 -14.90 -2.68 -5.57
CA LEU A 315 -15.56 -1.37 -5.64
C LEU A 315 -15.60 -0.84 -7.09
N GLY A 316 -14.65 -1.30 -7.95
CA GLY A 316 -14.60 -0.93 -9.35
C GLY A 316 -15.83 -1.36 -10.14
N SER A 317 -16.49 -2.44 -9.71
CA SER A 317 -17.71 -2.96 -10.34
C SER A 317 -18.99 -2.19 -10.02
N LEU A 318 -18.94 -1.24 -9.07
CA LEU A 318 -20.09 -0.42 -8.68
C LEU A 318 -20.17 0.85 -9.53
N ASP A 319 -21.39 1.25 -9.90
CA ASP A 319 -21.63 2.34 -10.85
C ASP A 319 -21.45 3.73 -10.23
N THR A 320 -21.92 3.92 -9.00
CA THR A 320 -21.95 5.25 -8.39
C THR A 320 -20.91 5.44 -7.29
N PRO A 321 -20.40 6.67 -7.12
CA PRO A 321 -19.50 6.98 -6.01
C PRO A 321 -20.11 6.69 -4.63
N GLY A 322 -21.44 6.86 -4.48
CA GLY A 322 -22.16 6.57 -3.23
C GLY A 322 -22.16 5.08 -2.89
N GLU A 323 -22.35 4.19 -3.90
CA GLU A 323 -22.26 2.74 -3.70
C GLU A 323 -20.86 2.32 -3.28
N LYS A 324 -19.81 2.89 -3.93
CA LYS A 324 -18.41 2.63 -3.56
C LYS A 324 -18.11 3.05 -2.11
N ALA A 325 -18.61 4.22 -1.73
CA ALA A 325 -18.40 4.78 -0.39
C ALA A 325 -19.10 3.93 0.69
N ILE A 326 -20.37 3.55 0.49
CA ILE A 326 -21.09 2.73 1.48
C ILE A 326 -20.56 1.31 1.57
N ALA A 327 -20.06 0.72 0.47
CA ALA A 327 -19.41 -0.58 0.50
C ALA A 327 -18.12 -0.53 1.34
N ALA A 328 -17.27 0.46 1.10
CA ALA A 328 -16.03 0.65 1.86
C ALA A 328 -16.32 0.94 3.34
N GLU A 329 -17.27 1.84 3.63
CA GLU A 329 -17.70 2.16 4.98
C GLU A 329 -18.23 0.93 5.72
N SER A 330 -19.11 0.16 5.11
CA SER A 330 -19.70 -1.05 5.71
C SER A 330 -18.64 -2.08 6.10
N VAL A 331 -17.57 -2.23 5.28
CA VAL A 331 -16.43 -3.10 5.59
C VAL A 331 -15.66 -2.57 6.80
N LEU A 332 -15.27 -1.28 6.79
CA LEU A 332 -14.47 -0.66 7.84
C LEU A 332 -15.23 -0.63 9.17
N ALA A 333 -16.51 -0.26 9.14
CA ALA A 333 -17.39 -0.25 10.30
C ALA A 333 -17.58 -1.65 10.90
N ALA A 334 -17.80 -2.67 10.06
CA ALA A 334 -17.95 -4.05 10.52
C ALA A 334 -16.67 -4.59 11.17
N LEU A 335 -15.51 -4.36 10.56
CA LEU A 335 -14.20 -4.72 11.14
C LEU A 335 -14.00 -4.03 12.50
N TRP A 336 -14.33 -2.74 12.58
CA TRP A 336 -14.23 -2.00 13.85
C TRP A 336 -15.22 -2.53 14.91
N ARG A 337 -16.43 -2.90 14.53
CA ARG A 337 -17.45 -3.50 15.41
C ARG A 337 -16.95 -4.81 16.03
N HIS A 338 -16.30 -5.66 15.25
CA HIS A 338 -15.78 -6.96 15.67
C HIS A 338 -14.37 -6.92 16.27
N ARG A 339 -13.76 -5.75 16.46
CA ARG A 339 -12.39 -5.60 16.94
C ARG A 339 -12.07 -6.31 18.27
N ALA A 340 -13.09 -6.49 19.14
CA ALA A 340 -12.92 -7.14 20.45
C ALA A 340 -12.50 -8.61 20.32
N GLU A 341 -12.80 -9.27 19.21
CA GLU A 341 -12.42 -10.66 18.93
C GLU A 341 -10.90 -10.81 18.65
N ARG A 342 -10.22 -9.70 18.36
CA ARG A 342 -8.76 -9.65 18.13
C ARG A 342 -8.25 -10.61 17.07
N GLU A 343 -9.03 -10.89 16.05
CA GLU A 343 -8.58 -11.65 14.90
C GLU A 343 -7.67 -10.78 14.01
N PRO A 344 -6.41 -11.22 13.73
CA PRO A 344 -5.51 -10.43 12.90
C PRO A 344 -6.01 -10.31 11.45
N VAL A 345 -6.22 -9.07 11.00
CA VAL A 345 -6.69 -8.75 9.64
C VAL A 345 -5.86 -7.62 9.07
N LEU A 346 -5.31 -7.81 7.87
CA LEU A 346 -4.73 -6.76 7.04
C LEU A 346 -5.82 -6.20 6.12
N VAL A 347 -6.16 -4.93 6.32
CA VAL A 347 -7.09 -4.20 5.46
C VAL A 347 -6.27 -3.43 4.44
N VAL A 348 -6.40 -3.81 3.18
CA VAL A 348 -5.74 -3.17 2.04
C VAL A 348 -6.73 -2.17 1.44
N ILE A 349 -6.36 -0.91 1.45
CA ILE A 349 -7.16 0.17 0.84
C ILE A 349 -6.40 0.66 -0.38
N ASP A 350 -6.74 0.15 -1.55
CA ASP A 350 -6.14 0.66 -2.77
C ASP A 350 -6.81 1.96 -3.21
N GLU A 351 -6.03 2.83 -3.87
CA GLU A 351 -6.42 4.21 -4.20
C GLU A 351 -7.13 4.92 -3.03
N ALA A 352 -6.51 4.86 -1.86
CA ALA A 352 -7.04 5.29 -0.57
C ALA A 352 -7.60 6.74 -0.57
N HIS A 353 -7.12 7.58 -1.47
CA HIS A 353 -7.67 8.93 -1.67
C HIS A 353 -9.15 8.95 -2.14
N ASN A 354 -9.72 7.78 -2.51
CA ASN A 354 -11.14 7.62 -2.81
C ASN A 354 -11.95 7.13 -1.60
N VAL A 355 -11.31 6.40 -0.66
CA VAL A 355 -11.97 5.79 0.50
C VAL A 355 -11.83 6.65 1.75
N CYS A 356 -10.61 7.12 2.03
CA CYS A 356 -10.30 7.97 3.18
C CYS A 356 -9.55 9.25 2.75
N PRO A 357 -10.22 10.14 2.00
CA PRO A 357 -9.61 11.38 1.53
C PRO A 357 -9.41 12.40 2.66
N ARG A 358 -8.40 13.26 2.52
CA ARG A 358 -8.15 14.38 3.43
C ARG A 358 -9.34 15.34 3.53
N VAL A 359 -10.10 15.50 2.44
CA VAL A 359 -11.33 16.29 2.38
C VAL A 359 -12.44 15.40 1.83
N PRO A 360 -13.27 14.81 2.70
CA PRO A 360 -14.43 14.01 2.28
C PRO A 360 -15.42 14.84 1.45
N ARG A 361 -15.98 14.23 0.42
CA ARG A 361 -16.93 14.89 -0.50
C ARG A 361 -18.39 14.80 -0.02
N ASP A 362 -18.69 13.84 0.84
CA ASP A 362 -20.01 13.56 1.39
C ASP A 362 -19.89 12.87 2.76
N GLU A 363 -21.00 12.76 3.48
CA GLU A 363 -21.07 12.22 4.83
C GLU A 363 -20.66 10.74 4.90
N ILE A 364 -20.95 9.93 3.87
CA ILE A 364 -20.57 8.51 3.84
C ILE A 364 -19.06 8.40 3.73
N THR A 365 -18.44 9.18 2.85
CA THR A 365 -16.99 9.24 2.70
C THR A 365 -16.32 9.77 3.98
N ALA A 366 -16.96 10.69 4.70
CA ALA A 366 -16.48 11.18 6.00
C ALA A 366 -16.48 10.06 7.06
N LEU A 367 -17.52 9.23 7.10
CA LEU A 367 -17.58 8.07 8.00
C LEU A 367 -16.52 7.02 7.67
N ALA A 368 -16.33 6.70 6.38
CA ALA A 368 -15.28 5.79 5.95
C ALA A 368 -13.89 6.30 6.35
N THR A 369 -13.64 7.60 6.21
CA THR A 369 -12.41 8.27 6.66
C THR A 369 -12.26 8.18 8.17
N GLU A 370 -13.32 8.44 8.94
CA GLU A 370 -13.31 8.30 10.41
C GLU A 370 -12.95 6.88 10.86
N HIS A 371 -13.56 5.85 10.25
CA HIS A 371 -13.25 4.46 10.59
C HIS A 371 -11.83 4.06 10.16
N ALA A 372 -11.36 4.48 9.00
CA ALA A 372 -9.97 4.26 8.59
C ALA A 372 -8.98 4.91 9.57
N ALA A 373 -9.22 6.16 9.99
CA ALA A 373 -8.41 6.87 10.96
C ALA A 373 -8.43 6.19 12.35
N ARG A 374 -9.59 5.68 12.79
CA ARG A 374 -9.69 4.89 14.04
C ARG A 374 -8.89 3.59 13.96
N ILE A 375 -8.97 2.86 12.85
CA ILE A 375 -8.16 1.66 12.65
C ILE A 375 -6.68 2.02 12.65
N ALA A 376 -6.28 3.12 12.01
CA ALA A 376 -4.90 3.59 11.99
C ALA A 376 -4.38 3.94 13.40
N THR A 377 -5.17 4.62 14.22
CA THR A 377 -4.74 5.09 15.54
C THR A 377 -4.83 4.02 16.64
N GLU A 378 -5.84 3.15 16.58
CA GLU A 378 -6.16 2.22 17.66
C GLU A 378 -6.16 0.74 17.24
N GLY A 379 -6.32 0.46 15.95
CA GLY A 379 -6.59 -0.89 15.41
C GLY A 379 -5.54 -1.93 15.76
N ARG A 380 -4.26 -1.54 15.84
CA ARG A 380 -3.15 -2.46 16.16
C ARG A 380 -3.36 -3.24 17.47
N LYS A 381 -3.95 -2.63 18.47
CA LYS A 381 -4.26 -3.27 19.77
C LYS A 381 -5.28 -4.41 19.62
N PHE A 382 -6.02 -4.40 18.53
CA PHE A 382 -7.08 -5.33 18.20
C PHE A 382 -6.74 -6.27 17.04
N GLY A 383 -5.52 -6.18 16.50
CA GLY A 383 -5.11 -6.98 15.35
C GLY A 383 -5.57 -6.43 13.99
N LEU A 384 -6.06 -5.18 13.94
CA LEU A 384 -6.42 -4.53 12.68
C LEU A 384 -5.24 -3.73 12.14
N TYR A 385 -4.74 -4.11 10.97
CA TYR A 385 -3.60 -3.48 10.31
C TYR A 385 -4.04 -2.90 8.97
N LEU A 386 -3.45 -1.76 8.58
CA LEU A 386 -3.73 -1.13 7.30
C LEU A 386 -2.54 -1.27 6.35
N LEU A 387 -2.82 -1.55 5.09
CA LEU A 387 -1.96 -1.26 3.97
C LEU A 387 -2.69 -0.27 3.06
N VAL A 388 -2.21 0.97 3.07
CA VAL A 388 -2.85 2.10 2.39
C VAL A 388 -2.07 2.41 1.13
N SER A 389 -2.69 2.21 -0.03
CA SER A 389 -2.06 2.40 -1.34
C SER A 389 -2.65 3.62 -2.06
N THR A 390 -1.81 4.47 -2.67
CA THR A 390 -2.27 5.66 -3.39
C THR A 390 -1.26 6.18 -4.41
N GLN A 391 -1.78 6.83 -5.45
CA GLN A 391 -0.99 7.65 -6.38
C GLN A 391 -0.90 9.13 -5.94
N ARG A 392 -1.67 9.54 -4.93
CA ARG A 392 -1.82 10.92 -4.50
C ARG A 392 -1.67 11.03 -2.98
N PRO A 393 -0.43 10.95 -2.44
CA PRO A 393 -0.16 10.92 -1.01
C PRO A 393 -0.85 12.03 -0.22
N HIS A 394 -0.74 13.28 -0.69
CA HIS A 394 -1.30 14.47 -0.02
C HIS A 394 -2.84 14.52 0.01
N ARG A 395 -3.55 13.64 -0.73
CA ARG A 395 -5.01 13.56 -0.76
C ARG A 395 -5.59 12.55 0.21
N VAL A 396 -4.77 11.71 0.82
CA VAL A 396 -5.21 10.78 1.87
C VAL A 396 -5.25 11.51 3.21
N ASP A 397 -6.14 11.09 4.08
CA ASP A 397 -6.25 11.64 5.43
C ASP A 397 -4.92 11.49 6.18
N GLU A 398 -4.47 12.58 6.82
CA GLU A 398 -3.16 12.66 7.44
C GLU A 398 -3.04 11.77 8.69
N LEU A 399 -4.15 11.57 9.44
CA LEU A 399 -4.14 10.65 10.58
C LEU A 399 -3.89 9.21 10.13
N VAL A 400 -4.38 8.84 8.94
CA VAL A 400 -4.13 7.51 8.38
C VAL A 400 -2.67 7.35 7.97
N VAL A 401 -2.10 8.33 7.23
CA VAL A 401 -0.73 8.25 6.70
C VAL A 401 0.30 8.34 7.83
N SER A 402 0.12 9.25 8.79
CA SER A 402 1.08 9.48 9.89
C SER A 402 1.21 8.30 10.86
N GLN A 403 0.24 7.37 10.87
CA GLN A 403 0.31 6.16 11.70
C GLN A 403 1.03 4.98 11.00
N CYS A 404 1.50 5.18 9.77
CA CYS A 404 2.24 4.15 9.05
C CYS A 404 3.70 4.10 9.51
N ASP A 405 4.15 2.92 9.95
CA ASP A 405 5.52 2.63 10.35
C ASP A 405 6.34 1.97 9.20
N ASN A 406 5.69 1.69 8.08
CA ASN A 406 6.28 1.10 6.87
C ASN A 406 6.01 1.98 5.66
N LEU A 407 6.97 2.02 4.75
CA LEU A 407 6.85 2.72 3.47
C LEU A 407 7.36 1.84 2.33
N VAL A 408 6.56 1.74 1.28
CA VAL A 408 7.00 1.33 -0.05
C VAL A 408 6.74 2.50 -1.00
N LEU A 409 7.80 3.17 -1.41
CA LEU A 409 7.75 4.32 -2.30
C LEU A 409 8.28 3.91 -3.68
N MET A 410 7.41 3.89 -4.66
CA MET A 410 7.75 3.66 -6.06
C MET A 410 8.02 4.99 -6.77
N ARG A 411 8.25 4.96 -8.08
CA ARG A 411 8.52 6.18 -8.85
C ARG A 411 7.51 7.30 -8.54
N MET A 412 8.04 8.46 -8.18
CA MET A 412 7.28 9.67 -7.87
C MET A 412 8.07 10.90 -8.28
N THR A 413 7.60 11.63 -9.28
CA THR A 413 8.29 12.82 -9.83
C THR A 413 7.78 14.13 -9.26
N SER A 414 6.63 14.11 -8.56
CA SER A 414 6.05 15.30 -7.92
C SER A 414 6.85 15.69 -6.69
N ALA A 415 7.55 16.82 -6.76
CA ALA A 415 8.33 17.35 -5.63
C ALA A 415 7.48 17.64 -4.39
N SER A 416 6.21 18.07 -4.59
CA SER A 416 5.28 18.33 -3.48
C SER A 416 4.83 17.04 -2.79
N ASP A 417 4.63 15.95 -3.54
CA ASP A 417 4.27 14.66 -2.97
C ASP A 417 5.47 14.04 -2.22
N LEU A 418 6.68 14.13 -2.78
CA LEU A 418 7.91 13.69 -2.10
C LEU A 418 8.17 14.47 -0.80
N ALA A 419 7.96 15.79 -0.83
CA ALA A 419 8.09 16.62 0.36
C ALA A 419 7.07 16.24 1.44
N TYR A 420 5.81 15.98 1.04
CA TYR A 420 4.76 15.51 1.95
C TYR A 420 5.12 14.15 2.58
N VAL A 421 5.58 13.19 1.78
CA VAL A 421 5.99 11.87 2.28
C VAL A 421 7.17 12.01 3.26
N ALA A 422 8.14 12.86 2.96
CA ALA A 422 9.31 13.11 3.82
C ALA A 422 8.92 13.77 5.15
N ASP A 423 7.93 14.66 5.14
CA ASP A 423 7.44 15.36 6.34
C ASP A 423 6.65 14.42 7.26
N VAL A 424 5.70 13.66 6.68
CA VAL A 424 4.81 12.80 7.46
C VAL A 424 5.50 11.51 7.92
N LEU A 425 6.37 10.91 7.09
CA LEU A 425 7.05 9.64 7.37
C LEU A 425 8.54 9.87 7.68
N SER A 426 8.83 10.59 8.76
CA SER A 426 10.16 11.04 9.15
C SER A 426 11.17 9.91 9.45
N PHE A 427 10.74 8.66 9.57
CA PHE A 427 11.62 7.49 9.72
C PHE A 427 12.32 7.11 8.40
N ALA A 428 11.79 7.52 7.25
CA ALA A 428 12.41 7.26 5.96
C ALA A 428 13.56 8.26 5.70
N PRO A 429 14.73 7.78 5.22
CA PRO A 429 15.86 8.69 4.95
C PRO A 429 15.52 9.66 3.82
N ALA A 430 15.43 10.95 4.14
CA ALA A 430 15.05 11.99 3.17
C ALA A 430 15.91 12.00 1.88
N PRO A 431 17.24 11.77 1.90
CA PRO A 431 18.00 11.66 0.66
C PRO A 431 17.57 10.50 -0.23
N LEU A 432 17.25 9.33 0.33
CA LEU A 432 16.81 8.17 -0.44
C LEU A 432 15.40 8.35 -1.01
N LEU A 433 14.53 9.14 -0.35
CA LEU A 433 13.21 9.49 -0.89
C LEU A 433 13.33 10.27 -2.20
N GLN A 434 14.35 11.10 -2.37
CA GLN A 434 14.56 11.90 -3.58
C GLN A 434 14.90 11.02 -4.80
N GLU A 435 15.53 9.86 -4.58
CA GLU A 435 15.86 8.90 -5.63
C GLU A 435 14.61 8.38 -6.35
N ALA A 436 13.43 8.42 -5.69
CA ALA A 436 12.18 7.96 -6.27
C ALA A 436 11.78 8.67 -7.56
N SER A 437 12.30 9.88 -7.81
CA SER A 437 12.09 10.61 -9.06
C SER A 437 12.74 9.94 -10.27
N ALA A 438 13.81 9.18 -10.06
CA ALA A 438 14.59 8.49 -11.10
C ALA A 438 14.24 6.99 -11.23
N PHE A 439 13.39 6.45 -10.36
CA PHE A 439 13.03 5.02 -10.39
C PHE A 439 12.38 4.62 -11.72
N ARG A 440 12.74 3.43 -12.19
CA ARG A 440 12.12 2.77 -13.33
C ARG A 440 10.86 2.03 -12.92
N LEU A 441 10.21 1.39 -13.88
CA LEU A 441 9.04 0.53 -13.64
C LEU A 441 9.42 -0.62 -12.68
N GLY A 442 8.67 -0.77 -11.58
CA GLY A 442 8.88 -1.82 -10.59
C GLY A 442 10.00 -1.53 -9.58
N GLU A 443 10.71 -0.41 -9.68
CA GLU A 443 11.71 0.00 -8.70
C GLU A 443 11.08 0.80 -7.56
N SER A 444 11.63 0.64 -6.34
CA SER A 444 11.08 1.24 -5.12
C SER A 444 12.12 1.42 -4.02
N LEU A 445 11.83 2.34 -3.11
CA LEU A 445 12.42 2.38 -1.78
C LEU A 445 11.49 1.69 -0.80
N VAL A 446 12.00 0.70 -0.08
CA VAL A 446 11.29 -0.03 0.98
C VAL A 446 11.96 0.27 2.32
N THR A 447 11.18 0.68 3.32
CA THR A 447 11.71 0.97 4.66
C THR A 447 10.64 0.77 5.74
N GLY A 448 11.06 0.75 7.00
CA GLY A 448 10.21 0.52 8.16
C GLY A 448 10.39 -0.87 8.74
N LYS A 449 9.37 -1.38 9.42
CA LYS A 449 9.43 -2.69 10.11
C LYS A 449 9.38 -3.89 9.16
N ILE A 450 8.92 -3.69 7.94
CA ILE A 450 8.91 -4.73 6.88
C ILE A 450 10.29 -4.95 6.25
N ALA A 451 11.28 -4.13 6.56
CA ALA A 451 12.62 -4.22 5.99
C ALA A 451 13.68 -4.10 7.08
N SER A 452 14.78 -4.83 6.96
CA SER A 452 15.91 -4.77 7.89
C SER A 452 16.63 -3.41 7.88
N HIS A 453 16.54 -2.68 6.77
CA HIS A 453 17.10 -1.37 6.52
C HIS A 453 16.36 -0.70 5.36
N PRO A 454 16.53 0.61 5.12
CA PRO A 454 16.02 1.25 3.91
C PRO A 454 16.68 0.64 2.67
N ALA A 455 15.91 -0.05 1.82
CA ALA A 455 16.44 -0.79 0.67
C ALA A 455 15.85 -0.27 -0.65
N LEU A 456 16.70 -0.13 -1.68
CA LEU A 456 16.27 0.08 -3.05
C LEU A 456 16.03 -1.29 -3.70
N VAL A 457 14.77 -1.57 -4.08
CA VAL A 457 14.28 -2.89 -4.49
C VAL A 457 13.65 -2.83 -5.86
N SER A 458 13.98 -3.81 -6.71
CA SER A 458 13.23 -4.11 -7.94
C SER A 458 12.29 -5.27 -7.68
N PHE A 459 10.98 -5.03 -7.79
CA PHE A 459 9.96 -6.06 -7.58
C PHE A 459 10.07 -7.14 -8.66
N GLY A 460 9.97 -8.40 -8.23
CA GLY A 460 10.03 -9.59 -9.06
C GLY A 460 8.68 -9.96 -9.70
N PRO A 461 8.63 -11.10 -10.43
CA PRO A 461 7.44 -11.52 -11.12
C PRO A 461 6.31 -11.90 -10.19
N ARG A 462 5.07 -11.58 -10.58
CA ARG A 462 3.83 -12.02 -9.93
C ARG A 462 3.52 -13.48 -10.20
N ILE A 463 2.80 -14.10 -9.26
CA ILE A 463 2.26 -15.45 -9.37
C ILE A 463 0.84 -15.41 -9.97
N ALA A 464 0.03 -14.45 -9.55
CA ALA A 464 -1.36 -14.31 -9.95
C ALA A 464 -1.54 -13.39 -11.16
N GLU A 465 -2.63 -13.62 -11.89
CA GLU A 465 -3.08 -12.72 -12.95
C GLU A 465 -3.48 -11.35 -12.40
N GLU A 466 -3.34 -10.33 -13.22
CA GLU A 466 -3.86 -8.99 -12.93
C GLU A 466 -5.32 -8.87 -13.38
N GLY A 467 -6.15 -8.21 -12.56
CA GLY A 467 -7.41 -7.65 -13.02
C GLY A 467 -7.17 -6.40 -13.87
N GLY A 468 -8.21 -5.70 -14.27
CA GLY A 468 -8.08 -4.39 -14.91
C GLY A 468 -7.24 -4.40 -16.19
N ALA A 469 -7.56 -5.28 -17.15
CA ALA A 469 -6.78 -5.40 -18.39
C ALA A 469 -6.76 -4.05 -19.14
N ASP A 470 -5.57 -3.53 -19.39
CA ASP A 470 -5.37 -2.41 -20.31
C ASP A 470 -5.90 -2.76 -21.69
N VAL A 471 -6.49 -1.79 -22.38
CA VAL A 471 -6.88 -1.97 -23.77
C VAL A 471 -5.62 -2.23 -24.60
N PRO A 472 -5.54 -3.36 -25.35
CA PRO A 472 -4.36 -3.65 -26.14
C PRO A 472 -4.02 -2.52 -27.10
N THR A 473 -2.74 -2.13 -27.18
CA THR A 473 -2.25 -1.07 -28.07
C THR A 473 -2.20 -1.50 -29.55
N THR A 474 -2.99 -2.49 -29.96
CA THR A 474 -3.09 -2.96 -31.35
C THR A 474 -3.47 -1.85 -32.33
N TRP A 475 -4.12 -0.79 -31.86
CA TRP A 475 -4.44 0.42 -32.62
C TRP A 475 -3.18 1.21 -33.03
N ALA A 476 -2.04 1.00 -32.40
CA ALA A 476 -0.77 1.66 -32.71
C ALA A 476 0.08 0.88 -33.73
N GLN A 477 -0.37 -0.30 -34.19
CA GLN A 477 0.30 -1.05 -35.25
C GLN A 477 0.07 -0.38 -36.61
N GLU A 478 1.13 -0.25 -37.42
CA GLU A 478 1.00 0.27 -38.80
C GLU A 478 -0.03 -0.55 -39.57
N HIS A 479 -1.05 0.12 -40.07
CA HIS A 479 -1.96 -0.45 -41.06
C HIS A 479 -1.13 -0.71 -42.33
N ARG A 480 -0.68 -1.92 -42.54
CA ARG A 480 -0.20 -2.37 -43.84
C ARG A 480 -1.44 -2.52 -44.70
N ALA A 481 -1.68 -1.49 -45.56
CA ALA A 481 -2.67 -1.49 -46.64
C ALA A 481 -2.27 -2.48 -47.72
#